data_43712a13d9d5261557152e3cc00e65f1
#
_entry.id   43712a13d9d5261557152e3cc00e65f1
#
_cell.length_a   1.000
_cell.length_b   1.000
_cell.length_c   1.000
_cell.angle_alpha   90.00
_cell.angle_beta   90.00
_cell.angle_gamma   90.00
#
_symmetry.space_group_name_H-M   'P 1'
#
loop_
_entity.id
_entity.type
_entity.pdbx_description
1 polymer ?
#
loop_
_entity_poly.entity_id
_entity_poly.type
_entity_poly.pdbx_seq_one_letter_code
_entity_poly.pdbx_strand_id
1 'polypeptide(L)'
;VYNQLTTEETETIMRKKKVLMMTCALLMGASAVSAQNTELPKDGDLFQGLTRSITYDQMIPPHGLQVTFDKTVHIIFPAAVTYVDMGSANIMAGKADGAENVIRVKATKRWFKGETNMSVITEDGSFYAFNVKYAKEPDKLNIEMKDFIHDGSAVNRPNNSMDIYLKELGSESPVLVRLVMKSIWKQNERIVKHIGSKGFGIRFLLKGIYTHNGLLYFHTEIKNSSNVPFDVDYITWKIVDKKVVKRTAIQEQVIQPLRTQ
;
A
#
# COMPACT_ATOMS: atom_id res chain seq x y z
N VAL A 1 15.91 38.40 85.44
CA VAL A 1 14.47 38.12 85.38
C VAL A 1 14.22 37.34 84.05
N TYR A 2 14.24 36.01 84.10
CA TYR A 2 13.89 35.17 82.93
C TYR A 2 12.40 34.92 82.98
N ASN A 3 11.69 35.46 81.98
CA ASN A 3 10.28 35.04 81.73
C ASN A 3 10.26 33.63 81.18
N GLN A 4 9.82 32.65 81.98
CA GLN A 4 9.45 31.35 81.48
C GLN A 4 8.08 31.53 80.84
N LEU A 5 8.05 31.44 79.54
CA LEU A 5 6.79 31.26 78.80
C LEU A 5 6.08 29.97 79.30
N THR A 6 4.82 30.06 79.64
CA THR A 6 4.08 28.96 80.14
C THR A 6 3.87 27.91 79.02
N THR A 7 3.77 26.68 79.41
CA THR A 7 3.65 25.55 78.46
C THR A 7 2.51 25.75 77.45
N GLU A 8 1.43 26.41 77.86
CA GLU A 8 0.28 26.74 76.98
C GLU A 8 0.63 27.76 75.90
N GLU A 9 1.46 28.75 76.20
CA GLU A 9 1.86 29.75 75.19
C GLU A 9 2.79 29.16 74.17
N THR A 10 3.65 28.23 74.56
CA THR A 10 4.53 27.50 73.59
C THR A 10 3.75 26.55 72.70
N GLU A 11 2.73 25.85 73.22
CA GLU A 11 1.84 25.03 72.42
C GLU A 11 0.98 25.86 71.44
N THR A 12 0.52 27.01 71.89
CA THR A 12 -0.27 27.90 71.00
C THR A 12 0.58 28.49 69.88
N ILE A 13 1.83 28.86 70.17
CA ILE A 13 2.78 29.33 69.13
C ILE A 13 3.14 28.20 68.18
N MET A 14 3.33 26.98 68.66
CA MET A 14 3.60 25.81 67.79
C MET A 14 2.37 25.43 66.91
N ARG A 15 1.17 25.52 67.44
CA ARG A 15 -0.05 25.32 66.65
C ARG A 15 -0.23 26.37 65.56
N LYS A 16 0.01 27.65 65.89
CA LYS A 16 -0.04 28.72 64.91
C LYS A 16 1.02 28.59 63.84
N LYS A 17 2.25 28.14 64.16
CA LYS A 17 3.31 27.85 63.20
C LYS A 17 2.97 26.65 62.34
N LYS A 18 2.37 25.56 62.88
CA LYS A 18 1.91 24.40 62.08
C LYS A 18 0.76 24.77 61.14
N VAL A 19 -0.17 25.58 61.58
CA VAL A 19 -1.30 26.05 60.72
C VAL A 19 -0.76 26.98 59.63
N LEU A 20 0.19 27.86 59.93
CA LEU A 20 0.82 28.74 58.93
C LEU A 20 1.68 27.96 57.92
N MET A 21 2.41 26.92 58.36
CA MET A 21 3.11 26.00 57.42
C MET A 21 2.15 25.19 56.55
N MET A 22 1.02 24.71 57.11
CA MET A 22 0.01 23.99 56.32
C MET A 22 -0.68 24.89 55.29
N THR A 23 -0.99 26.15 55.64
CA THR A 23 -1.53 27.11 54.69
C THR A 23 -0.56 27.52 53.63
N CYS A 24 0.72 27.70 53.94
CA CYS A 24 1.77 27.95 52.93
C CYS A 24 1.98 26.73 52.00
N ALA A 25 1.91 25.50 52.53
CA ALA A 25 2.01 24.28 51.71
C ALA A 25 0.79 24.10 50.78
N LEU A 26 -0.39 24.49 51.22
CA LEU A 26 -1.61 24.49 50.39
C LEU A 26 -1.58 25.59 49.29
N LEU A 27 -0.99 26.74 49.58
CA LEU A 27 -0.84 27.81 48.60
C LEU A 27 0.27 27.53 47.58
N MET A 28 1.31 26.74 47.92
CA MET A 28 2.32 26.31 46.97
C MET A 28 1.88 25.08 46.13
N GLY A 29 0.91 24.32 46.64
CA GLY A 29 0.32 23.19 45.90
C GLY A 29 -0.67 23.59 44.79
N ALA A 30 -1.17 24.84 44.84
CA ALA A 30 -2.12 25.34 43.85
C ALA A 30 -1.49 26.00 42.62
N SER A 31 -0.18 26.21 42.61
CA SER A 31 0.56 26.80 41.46
C SER A 31 1.23 25.75 40.56
N ALA A 32 1.00 24.44 40.79
CA ALA A 32 1.38 23.39 39.86
C ALA A 32 0.26 23.05 38.88
N VAL A 33 -0.66 23.99 38.62
CA VAL A 33 -1.61 23.89 37.54
C VAL A 33 -0.93 24.34 36.26
N SER A 34 -0.56 23.35 35.48
CA SER A 34 -0.44 23.39 34.01
C SER A 34 0.40 24.57 33.49
N ALA A 35 1.72 24.39 33.47
CA ALA A 35 2.40 24.69 32.25
C ALA A 35 1.87 23.66 31.19
N GLN A 36 0.66 23.88 30.71
CA GLN A 36 0.39 23.48 29.35
C GLN A 36 1.44 24.20 28.52
N ASN A 37 2.39 23.45 27.99
CA ASN A 37 3.18 23.88 26.88
C ASN A 37 2.18 24.26 25.78
N THR A 38 1.69 25.48 25.83
CA THR A 38 1.24 26.17 24.65
C THR A 38 2.56 26.46 23.92
N GLU A 39 3.07 25.42 23.20
CA GLU A 39 4.05 25.71 22.15
C GLU A 39 3.30 26.70 21.25
N LEU A 40 3.84 27.93 21.25
CA LEU A 40 3.47 28.90 20.24
C LEU A 40 3.53 28.20 18.90
N PRO A 41 2.51 28.36 18.03
CA PRO A 41 2.56 27.79 16.70
C PRO A 41 3.89 28.15 16.08
N LYS A 42 4.71 27.15 15.77
CA LYS A 42 5.94 27.37 15.03
C LYS A 42 5.53 28.09 13.76
N ASP A 43 6.14 29.24 13.50
CA ASP A 43 5.98 29.97 12.23
C ASP A 43 6.04 28.97 11.08
N GLY A 44 4.91 28.67 10.43
CA GLY A 44 4.78 27.68 9.38
C GLY A 44 3.61 26.69 9.52
N ASP A 45 2.86 26.68 10.61
CA ASP A 45 1.64 25.88 10.66
C ASP A 45 0.52 26.60 9.87
N LEU A 46 0.39 26.17 8.60
CA LEU A 46 -0.62 26.68 7.67
C LEU A 46 -2.06 26.27 8.07
N PHE A 47 -2.19 25.38 9.06
CA PHE A 47 -3.48 24.90 9.54
C PHE A 47 -3.93 25.67 10.77
N GLN A 48 -5.04 26.37 10.69
CA GLN A 48 -5.59 27.22 11.75
C GLN A 48 -6.21 26.44 12.93
N GLY A 49 -5.48 25.50 13.51
CA GLY A 49 -5.74 24.97 14.84
C GLY A 49 -6.90 23.97 15.03
N LEU A 50 -7.64 23.60 13.98
CA LEU A 50 -8.72 22.63 14.05
C LEU A 50 -8.39 21.25 13.45
N THR A 51 -7.12 21.04 13.08
CA THR A 51 -6.65 19.81 12.45
C THR A 51 -5.95 18.91 13.46
N ARG A 52 -6.16 17.59 13.33
CA ARG A 52 -5.34 16.60 14.03
C ARG A 52 -3.99 16.51 13.34
N SER A 53 -2.90 16.55 14.09
CA SER A 53 -1.58 16.27 13.55
C SER A 53 -1.48 14.79 13.11
N ILE A 54 -0.88 14.55 11.94
CA ILE A 54 -0.52 13.21 11.49
C ILE A 54 0.72 12.78 12.26
N THR A 55 0.65 11.63 12.92
CA THR A 55 1.78 11.04 13.66
C THR A 55 2.66 10.19 12.73
N TYR A 56 3.92 9.96 13.10
CA TYR A 56 4.87 9.22 12.28
C TYR A 56 4.44 7.76 11.99
N ASP A 57 3.70 7.13 12.91
CA ASP A 57 3.14 5.80 12.72
C ASP A 57 2.01 5.73 11.68
N GLN A 58 1.39 6.87 11.38
CA GLN A 58 0.39 7.02 10.31
C GLN A 58 1.01 7.34 8.95
N MET A 59 2.28 7.67 8.91
CA MET A 59 2.98 8.05 7.68
C MET A 59 3.61 6.83 7.01
N ILE A 60 3.42 6.71 5.71
CA ILE A 60 4.17 5.75 4.90
C ILE A 60 5.55 6.35 4.62
N PRO A 61 6.65 5.77 5.14
CA PRO A 61 7.98 6.35 4.94
C PRO A 61 8.40 6.25 3.47
N PRO A 62 8.80 7.36 2.83
CA PRO A 62 9.23 7.34 1.45
C PRO A 62 10.64 6.79 1.29
N HIS A 63 10.91 6.12 0.17
CA HIS A 63 12.24 5.75 -0.26
C HIS A 63 12.96 6.95 -0.88
N GLY A 64 14.21 7.18 -0.52
CA GLY A 64 15.04 8.21 -1.16
C GLY A 64 15.44 7.78 -2.59
N LEU A 65 15.12 8.61 -3.58
CA LEU A 65 15.44 8.37 -4.98
C LEU A 65 16.24 9.55 -5.56
N GLN A 66 17.38 9.26 -6.16
CA GLN A 66 18.17 10.25 -6.87
C GLN A 66 17.95 10.07 -8.38
N VAL A 67 17.69 11.17 -9.07
CA VAL A 67 17.50 11.19 -10.54
C VAL A 67 18.39 12.24 -11.18
N THR A 68 18.74 12.01 -12.43
CA THR A 68 19.55 12.95 -13.23
C THR A 68 18.92 13.19 -14.60
N PHE A 69 19.37 14.23 -15.28
CA PHE A 69 18.95 14.53 -16.65
C PHE A 69 19.60 13.61 -17.69
N ASP A 70 20.82 13.16 -17.46
CA ASP A 70 21.62 12.45 -18.46
C ASP A 70 21.46 10.93 -18.41
N LYS A 71 21.00 10.37 -17.29
CA LYS A 71 20.82 8.92 -17.10
C LYS A 71 19.38 8.62 -16.65
N THR A 72 18.90 7.42 -16.97
CA THR A 72 17.59 6.94 -16.54
C THR A 72 17.76 5.98 -15.37
N VAL A 73 16.96 6.17 -14.34
CA VAL A 73 16.84 5.25 -13.22
C VAL A 73 15.73 4.25 -13.53
N HIS A 74 16.00 2.97 -13.32
CA HIS A 74 15.01 1.89 -13.47
C HIS A 74 14.67 1.33 -12.09
N ILE A 75 13.37 1.19 -11.83
CA ILE A 75 12.85 0.61 -10.60
C ILE A 75 12.03 -0.62 -10.99
N ILE A 76 12.42 -1.77 -10.49
CA ILE A 76 11.79 -3.07 -10.75
C ILE A 76 10.94 -3.43 -9.54
N PHE A 77 9.65 -3.62 -9.75
CA PHE A 77 8.67 -3.99 -8.72
C PHE A 77 8.35 -5.47 -8.76
N PRO A 78 7.89 -6.08 -7.63
CA PRO A 78 7.50 -7.49 -7.59
C PRO A 78 6.25 -7.82 -8.41
N ALA A 79 5.40 -6.81 -8.67
CA ALA A 79 4.15 -6.94 -9.41
C ALA A 79 4.01 -5.84 -10.45
N ALA A 80 3.10 -6.01 -11.42
CA ALA A 80 2.86 -5.02 -12.46
C ALA A 80 2.39 -3.69 -11.89
N VAL A 81 2.85 -2.59 -12.46
CA VAL A 81 2.51 -1.23 -12.02
C VAL A 81 1.18 -0.81 -12.65
N THR A 82 0.22 -0.41 -11.81
CA THR A 82 -1.09 0.08 -12.25
C THR A 82 -1.19 1.60 -12.25
N TYR A 83 -0.47 2.26 -11.36
CA TYR A 83 -0.54 3.71 -11.20
C TYR A 83 0.82 4.32 -10.86
N VAL A 84 1.11 5.47 -11.45
CA VAL A 84 2.29 6.29 -11.15
C VAL A 84 1.84 7.74 -11.05
N ASP A 85 2.16 8.39 -9.96
CA ASP A 85 1.94 9.82 -9.76
C ASP A 85 3.26 10.54 -9.48
N MET A 86 3.41 11.71 -10.05
CA MET A 86 4.60 12.55 -9.94
C MET A 86 4.22 13.90 -9.36
N GLY A 87 4.82 14.28 -8.25
CA GLY A 87 4.52 15.53 -7.54
C GLY A 87 4.95 16.80 -8.28
N SER A 88 5.82 16.70 -9.28
CA SER A 88 6.21 17.87 -10.08
C SER A 88 6.62 17.50 -11.50
N ALA A 89 6.55 18.50 -12.41
CA ALA A 89 7.05 18.38 -13.77
C ALA A 89 8.59 18.35 -13.90
N ASN A 90 9.32 18.40 -12.78
CA ASN A 90 10.79 18.30 -12.78
C ASN A 90 11.30 16.87 -13.00
N ILE A 91 10.42 15.89 -12.88
CA ILE A 91 10.70 14.48 -13.16
C ILE A 91 9.71 13.94 -14.19
N MET A 92 10.12 12.93 -14.90
CA MET A 92 9.27 12.11 -15.76
C MET A 92 9.41 10.66 -15.36
N ALA A 93 8.31 9.95 -15.33
CA ALA A 93 8.27 8.53 -15.06
C ALA A 93 7.32 7.84 -16.05
N GLY A 94 7.62 6.61 -16.42
CA GLY A 94 6.77 5.81 -17.29
C GLY A 94 7.17 4.34 -17.24
N LYS A 95 6.24 3.46 -17.58
CA LYS A 95 6.52 2.04 -17.71
C LYS A 95 7.57 1.79 -18.81
N ALA A 96 8.37 0.78 -18.64
CA ALA A 96 9.24 0.30 -19.71
C ALA A 96 8.40 -0.51 -20.71
N ASP A 97 8.68 -0.32 -22.01
CA ASP A 97 7.97 -1.03 -23.07
C ASP A 97 8.17 -2.55 -22.93
N GLY A 98 7.07 -3.28 -22.87
CA GLY A 98 7.08 -4.75 -22.70
C GLY A 98 7.44 -5.25 -21.29
N ALA A 99 7.57 -4.34 -20.29
CA ALA A 99 7.85 -4.73 -18.91
C ALA A 99 6.93 -3.97 -17.95
N GLU A 100 5.78 -4.57 -17.63
CA GLU A 100 4.72 -3.96 -16.83
C GLU A 100 5.13 -3.65 -15.39
N ASN A 101 6.16 -4.31 -14.88
CA ASN A 101 6.66 -4.13 -13.52
C ASN A 101 7.92 -3.25 -13.43
N VAL A 102 8.30 -2.57 -14.50
CA VAL A 102 9.49 -1.70 -14.53
C VAL A 102 9.09 -0.27 -14.82
N ILE A 103 9.50 0.65 -13.94
CA ILE A 103 9.34 2.09 -14.14
C ILE A 103 10.69 2.72 -14.46
N ARG A 104 10.67 3.55 -15.50
CA ARG A 104 11.81 4.41 -15.88
C ARG A 104 11.57 5.80 -15.29
N VAL A 105 12.54 6.32 -14.56
CA VAL A 105 12.46 7.67 -13.97
C VAL A 105 13.66 8.50 -14.40
N LYS A 106 13.40 9.76 -14.74
CA LYS A 106 14.42 10.69 -15.21
C LYS A 106 14.07 12.12 -14.83
N ALA A 107 15.06 12.97 -14.60
CA ALA A 107 14.84 14.41 -14.46
C ALA A 107 14.53 15.04 -15.83
N THR A 108 13.55 15.93 -15.88
CA THR A 108 13.21 16.74 -17.08
C THR A 108 14.08 17.98 -17.21
N LYS A 109 14.66 18.43 -16.09
CA LYS A 109 15.52 19.61 -16.00
C LYS A 109 16.80 19.27 -15.26
N ARG A 110 17.92 19.90 -15.70
CA ARG A 110 19.18 19.86 -14.95
C ARG A 110 19.06 20.73 -13.70
N TRP A 111 19.60 20.27 -12.58
CA TRP A 111 19.75 21.06 -11.36
C TRP A 111 18.45 21.63 -10.80
N PHE A 112 17.36 20.88 -10.84
CA PHE A 112 16.17 21.33 -10.14
C PHE A 112 16.43 21.36 -8.62
N LYS A 113 16.00 22.44 -7.98
CA LYS A 113 16.18 22.67 -6.55
C LYS A 113 15.02 22.06 -5.76
N GLY A 114 15.30 21.61 -4.56
CA GLY A 114 14.33 21.00 -3.66
C GLY A 114 14.10 19.52 -3.96
N GLU A 115 13.18 18.95 -3.24
CA GLU A 115 12.74 17.58 -3.37
C GLU A 115 11.32 17.56 -3.96
N THR A 116 10.98 16.48 -4.63
CA THR A 116 9.63 16.20 -5.07
C THR A 116 9.29 14.76 -4.69
N ASN A 117 8.04 14.37 -4.87
CA ASN A 117 7.62 13.01 -4.58
C ASN A 117 7.19 12.26 -5.84
N MET A 118 7.21 10.95 -5.74
CA MET A 118 6.61 10.04 -6.69
C MET A 118 5.92 8.91 -5.91
N SER A 119 4.72 8.54 -6.34
CA SER A 119 3.97 7.43 -5.77
C SER A 119 3.68 6.38 -6.83
N VAL A 120 3.82 5.11 -6.47
CA VAL A 120 3.58 3.97 -7.37
C VAL A 120 2.63 3.00 -6.69
N ILE A 121 1.61 2.51 -7.41
CA ILE A 121 0.73 1.44 -6.98
C ILE A 121 0.88 0.26 -7.93
N THR A 122 1.04 -0.92 -7.38
CA THR A 122 1.13 -2.17 -8.12
C THR A 122 -0.19 -2.95 -8.08
N GLU A 123 -0.37 -3.89 -8.99
CA GLU A 123 -1.62 -4.67 -9.13
C GLU A 123 -1.95 -5.55 -7.92
N ASP A 124 -0.96 -5.85 -7.08
CA ASP A 124 -1.14 -6.55 -5.81
C ASP A 124 -1.60 -5.62 -4.66
N GLY A 125 -1.85 -4.34 -4.96
CA GLY A 125 -2.28 -3.32 -3.98
C GLY A 125 -1.15 -2.77 -3.12
N SER A 126 0.11 -3.00 -3.47
CA SER A 126 1.24 -2.40 -2.77
C SER A 126 1.43 -0.95 -3.18
N PHE A 127 1.68 -0.08 -2.18
CA PHE A 127 1.94 1.34 -2.36
C PHE A 127 3.40 1.65 -2.04
N TYR A 128 4.08 2.30 -2.97
CA TYR A 128 5.48 2.71 -2.84
C TYR A 128 5.56 4.24 -2.91
N ALA A 129 6.08 4.85 -1.85
CA ALA A 129 6.34 6.29 -1.80
C ALA A 129 7.82 6.56 -2.03
N PHE A 130 8.13 7.56 -2.83
CA PHE A 130 9.49 8.01 -3.11
C PHE A 130 9.62 9.50 -2.85
N ASN A 131 10.70 9.88 -2.18
CA ASN A 131 11.16 11.27 -2.10
C ASN A 131 12.31 11.44 -3.11
N VAL A 132 12.11 12.28 -4.11
CA VAL A 132 12.96 12.36 -5.30
C VAL A 132 13.73 13.66 -5.33
N LYS A 133 15.04 13.57 -5.48
CA LYS A 133 15.93 14.71 -5.63
C LYS A 133 16.86 14.59 -6.83
N TYR A 134 17.32 15.73 -7.34
CA TYR A 134 18.32 15.76 -8.39
C TYR A 134 19.71 15.42 -7.85
N ALA A 135 20.42 14.54 -8.54
CA ALA A 135 21.85 14.30 -8.36
C ALA A 135 22.53 14.29 -9.70
N LYS A 136 23.72 14.91 -9.82
CA LYS A 136 24.52 14.87 -11.06
C LYS A 136 24.91 13.42 -11.40
N GLU A 137 25.33 12.69 -10.38
CA GLU A 137 25.66 11.27 -10.45
C GLU A 137 24.84 10.54 -9.39
N PRO A 138 23.72 9.91 -9.78
CA PRO A 138 22.93 9.09 -8.85
C PRO A 138 23.71 7.86 -8.39
N ASP A 139 23.64 7.55 -7.10
CA ASP A 139 24.32 6.39 -6.52
C ASP A 139 23.77 5.06 -7.05
N LYS A 140 22.49 5.03 -7.41
CA LYS A 140 21.78 3.82 -7.88
C LYS A 140 20.99 4.14 -9.15
N LEU A 141 21.25 3.39 -10.22
CA LEU A 141 20.52 3.52 -11.49
C LEU A 141 19.52 2.38 -11.71
N ASN A 142 19.75 1.22 -11.10
CA ASN A 142 18.86 0.07 -11.18
C ASN A 142 18.52 -0.38 -9.77
N ILE A 143 17.24 -0.34 -9.43
CA ILE A 143 16.74 -0.59 -8.08
C ILE A 143 15.71 -1.73 -8.16
N GLU A 144 15.90 -2.76 -7.36
CA GLU A 144 14.92 -3.82 -7.19
C GLU A 144 14.25 -3.70 -5.83
N MET A 145 12.91 -3.71 -5.85
CA MET A 145 12.08 -3.66 -4.63
C MET A 145 11.82 -5.08 -4.09
N LYS A 146 12.90 -5.88 -3.92
CA LYS A 146 12.82 -7.31 -3.56
C LYS A 146 12.35 -7.59 -2.15
N ASP A 147 12.74 -6.76 -1.19
CA ASP A 147 12.48 -6.98 0.24
C ASP A 147 10.99 -6.94 0.60
N PHE A 148 10.17 -6.69 -0.40
CA PHE A 148 8.72 -6.63 -0.30
C PHE A 148 8.02 -7.84 -0.94
N ILE A 149 8.77 -8.88 -1.32
CA ILE A 149 8.18 -10.12 -1.82
C ILE A 149 7.60 -10.89 -0.64
N HIS A 150 6.32 -11.13 -0.69
CA HIS A 150 5.59 -11.89 0.31
C HIS A 150 5.93 -13.37 0.23
N ASP A 151 6.44 -13.95 1.29
CA ASP A 151 6.65 -15.41 1.42
C ASP A 151 5.36 -16.20 1.70
N GLY A 152 4.21 -15.55 1.62
CA GLY A 152 2.88 -16.16 1.67
C GLY A 152 2.30 -16.40 3.06
N SER A 153 2.97 -16.02 4.14
CA SER A 153 2.50 -16.27 5.52
C SER A 153 1.82 -15.08 6.19
N ALA A 154 2.12 -13.87 5.78
CA ALA A 154 1.38 -12.67 6.17
C ALA A 154 1.45 -11.69 5.01
N VAL A 155 0.36 -10.96 4.79
CA VAL A 155 0.34 -9.89 3.80
C VAL A 155 1.15 -8.72 4.35
N ASN A 156 2.47 -8.88 4.31
CA ASN A 156 3.37 -7.81 4.70
C ASN A 156 3.52 -6.89 3.49
N ARG A 157 2.71 -5.85 3.43
CA ARG A 157 2.77 -4.87 2.36
C ARG A 157 3.88 -3.89 2.62
N PRO A 158 4.65 -3.54 1.59
CA PRO A 158 5.61 -2.46 1.75
C PRO A 158 4.87 -1.15 2.00
N ASN A 159 5.28 -0.43 3.00
CA ASN A 159 4.88 0.95 3.27
C ASN A 159 3.40 1.23 3.56
N ASN A 160 2.49 0.23 3.51
CA ASN A 160 1.10 0.47 3.84
C ASN A 160 0.46 -0.71 4.58
N SER A 161 -0.36 -0.42 5.58
CA SER A 161 -1.13 -1.40 6.34
C SER A 161 -2.57 -1.51 5.87
N MET A 162 -3.06 -0.56 5.09
CA MET A 162 -4.42 -0.52 4.58
C MET A 162 -4.51 -1.10 3.17
N ASP A 163 -5.67 -1.68 2.84
CA ASP A 163 -5.95 -2.21 1.52
C ASP A 163 -6.16 -1.09 0.50
N ILE A 164 -5.54 -1.23 -0.66
CA ILE A 164 -5.80 -0.39 -1.83
C ILE A 164 -6.81 -1.13 -2.71
N TYR A 165 -7.91 -0.46 -3.05
CA TYR A 165 -8.96 -0.99 -3.91
C TYR A 165 -8.74 -0.54 -5.34
N LEU A 166 -8.69 -1.48 -6.26
CA LEU A 166 -8.58 -1.21 -7.69
C LEU A 166 -9.98 -1.27 -8.31
N LYS A 167 -10.31 -0.27 -9.12
CA LYS A 167 -11.66 -0.12 -9.72
C LYS A 167 -12.15 -1.39 -10.43
N GLU A 168 -11.28 -2.08 -11.13
CA GLU A 168 -11.60 -3.30 -11.88
C GLU A 168 -11.98 -4.49 -10.98
N LEU A 169 -11.57 -4.48 -9.72
CA LEU A 169 -11.88 -5.52 -8.73
C LEU A 169 -13.10 -5.18 -7.86
N GLY A 170 -13.76 -4.03 -8.10
CA GLY A 170 -14.89 -3.57 -7.32
C GLY A 170 -14.52 -3.30 -5.85
N SER A 171 -15.19 -3.97 -4.93
CA SER A 171 -14.94 -3.85 -3.49
C SER A 171 -13.88 -4.82 -2.96
N GLU A 172 -13.32 -5.68 -3.83
CA GLU A 172 -12.34 -6.68 -3.41
C GLU A 172 -10.92 -6.12 -3.38
N SER A 173 -10.16 -6.47 -2.35
CA SER A 173 -8.75 -6.14 -2.34
C SER A 173 -7.97 -7.06 -3.28
N PRO A 174 -6.96 -6.54 -4.00
CA PRO A 174 -6.12 -7.34 -4.90
C PRO A 174 -5.48 -8.53 -4.21
N VAL A 175 -5.15 -8.39 -2.93
CA VAL A 175 -4.56 -9.45 -2.11
C VAL A 175 -5.54 -10.58 -1.87
N LEU A 176 -6.79 -10.26 -1.53
CA LEU A 176 -7.82 -11.28 -1.31
C LEU A 176 -8.09 -12.06 -2.60
N VAL A 177 -8.22 -11.36 -3.74
CA VAL A 177 -8.39 -12.01 -5.05
C VAL A 177 -7.26 -12.99 -5.33
N ARG A 178 -6.00 -12.58 -5.10
CA ARG A 178 -4.84 -13.47 -5.27
C ARG A 178 -4.85 -14.67 -4.31
N LEU A 179 -5.25 -14.47 -3.05
CA LEU A 179 -5.37 -15.56 -2.08
C LEU A 179 -6.44 -16.56 -2.47
N VAL A 180 -7.59 -16.10 -2.96
CA VAL A 180 -8.67 -16.97 -3.48
C VAL A 180 -8.17 -17.77 -4.69
N MET A 181 -7.53 -17.12 -5.67
CA MET A 181 -6.96 -17.81 -6.84
C MET A 181 -5.93 -18.87 -6.43
N LYS A 182 -5.01 -18.52 -5.52
CA LYS A 182 -3.99 -19.45 -4.98
C LYS A 182 -4.63 -20.62 -4.24
N SER A 183 -5.69 -20.39 -3.48
CA SER A 183 -6.43 -21.45 -2.77
C SER A 183 -7.07 -22.41 -3.76
N ILE A 184 -7.75 -21.91 -4.80
CA ILE A 184 -8.37 -22.72 -5.87
C ILE A 184 -7.30 -23.55 -6.60
N TRP A 185 -6.18 -22.93 -6.96
CA TRP A 185 -5.08 -23.63 -7.61
C TRP A 185 -4.47 -24.73 -6.73
N LYS A 186 -4.26 -24.45 -5.43
CA LYS A 186 -3.67 -25.38 -4.47
C LYS A 186 -4.58 -26.57 -4.16
N GLN A 187 -5.89 -26.34 -4.01
CA GLN A 187 -6.87 -27.41 -3.81
C GLN A 187 -6.97 -28.30 -5.05
N ASN A 188 -6.84 -27.72 -6.23
CA ASN A 188 -6.78 -28.41 -7.52
C ASN A 188 -7.93 -29.41 -7.75
N GLU A 189 -9.09 -29.13 -7.17
CA GLU A 189 -10.27 -29.98 -7.31
C GLU A 189 -10.90 -29.87 -8.70
N ARG A 190 -11.48 -30.95 -9.16
CA ARG A 190 -12.28 -30.99 -10.40
C ARG A 190 -13.77 -31.11 -10.07
N ILE A 191 -14.43 -29.95 -9.94
CA ILE A 191 -15.87 -29.85 -9.68
C ILE A 191 -16.68 -30.07 -10.98
N VAL A 192 -16.20 -29.45 -12.08
CA VAL A 192 -16.83 -29.58 -13.40
C VAL A 192 -16.25 -30.77 -14.14
N LYS A 193 -17.07 -31.82 -14.37
CA LYS A 193 -16.58 -33.11 -14.88
C LYS A 193 -16.65 -33.27 -16.40
N HIS A 194 -17.54 -32.52 -17.08
CA HIS A 194 -17.90 -32.82 -18.50
C HIS A 194 -17.55 -31.70 -19.48
N ILE A 195 -16.80 -30.67 -19.05
CA ILE A 195 -16.39 -29.57 -19.91
C ILE A 195 -14.89 -29.66 -20.21
N GLY A 196 -14.56 -29.78 -21.46
CA GLY A 196 -13.18 -29.84 -21.93
C GLY A 196 -13.10 -30.28 -23.37
N SER A 197 -11.91 -30.15 -23.95
CA SER A 197 -11.59 -30.58 -25.31
C SER A 197 -10.28 -31.36 -25.32
N LYS A 198 -10.14 -32.31 -26.25
CA LYS A 198 -8.89 -33.04 -26.46
C LYS A 198 -8.67 -33.18 -27.97
N GLY A 199 -7.46 -32.81 -28.41
CA GLY A 199 -7.02 -32.98 -29.80
C GLY A 199 -5.51 -32.99 -29.88
N PHE A 200 -4.92 -33.71 -30.79
CA PHE A 200 -3.47 -33.75 -31.08
C PHE A 200 -2.57 -33.96 -29.84
N GLY A 201 -3.04 -34.72 -28.86
CA GLY A 201 -2.30 -34.97 -27.63
C GLY A 201 -2.43 -33.86 -26.57
N ILE A 202 -3.10 -32.76 -26.87
CA ILE A 202 -3.36 -31.64 -25.96
C ILE A 202 -4.77 -31.78 -25.40
N ARG A 203 -4.92 -31.55 -24.10
CA ARG A 203 -6.19 -31.56 -23.39
C ARG A 203 -6.38 -30.24 -22.67
N PHE A 204 -7.49 -29.57 -22.90
CA PHE A 204 -7.98 -28.40 -22.16
C PHE A 204 -9.23 -28.82 -21.37
N LEU A 205 -9.21 -28.51 -20.07
CA LEU A 205 -10.31 -28.81 -19.14
C LEU A 205 -10.72 -27.57 -18.39
N LEU A 206 -12.02 -27.38 -18.21
CA LEU A 206 -12.56 -26.52 -17.16
C LEU A 206 -12.76 -27.38 -15.91
N LYS A 207 -11.98 -27.12 -14.86
CA LYS A 207 -12.02 -27.88 -13.61
C LYS A 207 -13.06 -27.34 -12.63
N GLY A 208 -13.28 -26.03 -12.59
CA GLY A 208 -14.24 -25.39 -11.71
C GLY A 208 -14.56 -23.97 -12.10
N ILE A 209 -15.73 -23.50 -11.67
CA ILE A 209 -16.14 -22.11 -11.68
C ILE A 209 -16.53 -21.77 -10.26
N TYR A 210 -15.94 -20.71 -9.70
CA TYR A 210 -16.20 -20.23 -8.36
C TYR A 210 -16.65 -18.79 -8.41
N THR A 211 -17.39 -18.36 -7.40
CA THR A 211 -17.88 -16.98 -7.29
C THR A 211 -17.55 -16.42 -5.91
N HIS A 212 -17.10 -15.19 -5.86
CA HIS A 212 -16.91 -14.45 -4.62
C HIS A 212 -17.14 -12.95 -4.88
N ASN A 213 -18.05 -12.32 -4.13
CA ASN A 213 -18.37 -10.90 -4.19
C ASN A 213 -18.47 -10.30 -5.61
N GLY A 214 -19.21 -10.98 -6.49
CA GLY A 214 -19.42 -10.52 -7.87
C GLY A 214 -18.31 -10.86 -8.86
N LEU A 215 -17.20 -11.44 -8.40
CA LEU A 215 -16.13 -11.94 -9.24
C LEU A 215 -16.33 -13.43 -9.55
N LEU A 216 -16.01 -13.80 -10.81
CA LEU A 216 -16.02 -15.18 -11.29
C LEU A 216 -14.57 -15.67 -11.43
N TYR A 217 -14.28 -16.85 -10.88
CA TYR A 217 -12.97 -17.50 -10.96
C TYR A 217 -13.10 -18.78 -11.77
N PHE A 218 -12.35 -18.88 -12.86
CA PHE A 218 -12.33 -20.04 -13.75
C PHE A 218 -11.05 -20.84 -13.50
N HIS A 219 -11.20 -22.07 -13.01
CA HIS A 219 -10.08 -22.99 -12.84
C HIS A 219 -9.97 -23.87 -14.08
N THR A 220 -8.92 -23.69 -14.86
CA THR A 220 -8.67 -24.43 -16.10
C THR A 220 -7.36 -25.21 -16.01
N GLU A 221 -7.25 -26.27 -16.80
CA GLU A 221 -6.04 -27.09 -16.94
C GLU A 221 -5.76 -27.34 -18.42
N ILE A 222 -4.54 -27.02 -18.85
CA ILE A 222 -4.00 -27.43 -20.14
C ILE A 222 -2.95 -28.50 -19.88
N LYS A 223 -3.09 -29.67 -20.53
CA LYS A 223 -2.11 -30.74 -20.44
C LYS A 223 -1.67 -31.16 -21.82
N ASN A 224 -0.38 -31.09 -22.11
CA ASN A 224 0.25 -31.65 -23.28
C ASN A 224 0.73 -33.05 -22.97
N SER A 225 0.20 -34.04 -23.72
CA SER A 225 0.62 -35.44 -23.67
C SER A 225 1.25 -35.90 -24.99
N SER A 226 1.58 -34.96 -25.87
CA SER A 226 2.31 -35.24 -27.12
C SER A 226 3.82 -35.18 -26.86
N ASN A 227 4.60 -35.64 -27.83
CA ASN A 227 6.08 -35.54 -27.77
C ASN A 227 6.63 -34.20 -28.32
N VAL A 228 5.72 -33.27 -28.68
CA VAL A 228 6.08 -31.98 -29.25
C VAL A 228 5.80 -30.88 -28.21
N PRO A 229 6.73 -29.96 -27.93
CA PRO A 229 6.46 -28.78 -27.10
C PRO A 229 5.28 -27.99 -27.67
N PHE A 230 4.47 -27.41 -26.78
CA PHE A 230 3.31 -26.60 -27.12
C PHE A 230 3.32 -25.33 -26.30
N ASP A 231 3.44 -24.21 -26.97
CA ASP A 231 3.36 -22.89 -26.39
C ASP A 231 1.95 -22.30 -26.59
N VAL A 232 1.39 -21.72 -25.54
CA VAL A 232 0.09 -21.05 -25.60
C VAL A 232 0.31 -19.61 -26.03
N ASP A 233 -0.12 -19.24 -27.22
CA ASP A 233 -0.04 -17.87 -27.72
C ASP A 233 -1.09 -16.97 -27.04
N TYR A 234 -2.36 -17.39 -27.07
CA TYR A 234 -3.43 -16.66 -26.38
C TYR A 234 -4.61 -17.57 -26.00
N ILE A 235 -5.41 -17.10 -25.06
CA ILE A 235 -6.70 -17.68 -24.68
C ILE A 235 -7.76 -16.60 -24.80
N THR A 236 -8.76 -16.82 -25.66
CA THR A 236 -9.90 -15.90 -25.80
C THR A 236 -11.11 -16.43 -25.05
N TRP A 237 -11.70 -15.59 -24.24
CA TRP A 237 -12.92 -15.86 -23.51
C TRP A 237 -14.09 -15.15 -24.19
N LYS A 238 -15.22 -15.85 -24.38
CA LYS A 238 -16.41 -15.30 -25.04
C LYS A 238 -17.65 -15.67 -24.27
N ILE A 239 -18.56 -14.71 -24.13
CA ILE A 239 -19.94 -14.97 -23.75
C ILE A 239 -20.73 -15.15 -25.04
N VAL A 240 -21.43 -16.28 -25.17
CA VAL A 240 -22.20 -16.61 -26.35
C VAL A 240 -23.63 -16.97 -25.95
N ASP A 241 -24.61 -16.47 -26.67
CA ASP A 241 -26.01 -16.78 -26.43
C ASP A 241 -26.28 -18.29 -26.65
N LYS A 242 -26.97 -18.90 -25.69
CA LYS A 242 -27.31 -20.33 -25.74
C LYS A 242 -28.28 -20.68 -26.89
N LYS A 243 -29.15 -19.75 -27.28
CA LYS A 243 -30.09 -19.89 -28.39
C LYS A 243 -29.89 -18.79 -29.41
N VAL A 244 -29.52 -19.16 -30.63
CA VAL A 244 -29.47 -18.21 -31.76
C VAL A 244 -30.82 -18.31 -32.46
N VAL A 245 -31.59 -17.22 -32.44
CA VAL A 245 -32.96 -17.15 -33.02
C VAL A 245 -32.93 -17.15 -34.54
N LYS A 246 -31.83 -16.65 -35.15
CA LYS A 246 -31.61 -16.69 -36.62
C LYS A 246 -30.16 -17.08 -36.92
N ARG A 247 -29.96 -17.84 -38.00
CA ARG A 247 -28.64 -18.32 -38.44
C ARG A 247 -27.60 -17.25 -38.73
N THR A 248 -28.01 -15.99 -38.89
CA THR A 248 -27.15 -14.85 -39.24
C THR A 248 -26.81 -13.91 -38.08
N ALA A 249 -27.38 -14.11 -36.90
CA ALA A 249 -27.11 -13.28 -35.72
C ALA A 249 -26.25 -14.08 -34.73
N ILE A 250 -24.94 -13.95 -34.86
CA ILE A 250 -24.00 -14.43 -33.84
C ILE A 250 -23.86 -13.29 -32.80
N GLN A 251 -24.44 -13.48 -31.62
CA GLN A 251 -24.23 -12.62 -30.49
C GLN A 251 -23.13 -13.24 -29.63
N GLU A 252 -21.93 -12.72 -29.77
CA GLU A 252 -20.81 -13.10 -28.92
C GLU A 252 -20.13 -11.82 -28.40
N GLN A 253 -19.76 -11.84 -27.15
CA GLN A 253 -18.98 -10.77 -26.53
C GLN A 253 -17.67 -11.36 -26.04
N VAL A 254 -16.55 -10.77 -26.49
CA VAL A 254 -15.23 -11.12 -25.99
C VAL A 254 -15.07 -10.47 -24.60
N ILE A 255 -14.64 -11.26 -23.64
CA ILE A 255 -14.29 -10.82 -22.31
C ILE A 255 -12.81 -11.06 -22.06
N GLN A 256 -12.19 -10.15 -21.29
CA GLN A 256 -10.82 -10.32 -20.87
C GLN A 256 -10.77 -10.65 -19.37
N PRO A 257 -9.91 -11.60 -18.96
CA PRO A 257 -9.72 -11.86 -17.53
C PRO A 257 -9.15 -10.60 -16.86
N LEU A 258 -9.68 -10.27 -15.70
CA LEU A 258 -9.14 -9.17 -14.86
C LEU A 258 -7.78 -9.55 -14.27
N ARG A 259 -7.60 -10.83 -13.96
CA ARG A 259 -6.36 -11.41 -13.40
C ARG A 259 -6.17 -12.82 -13.91
N THR A 260 -4.91 -13.23 -14.08
CA THR A 260 -4.49 -14.61 -14.39
C THR A 260 -3.37 -15.03 -13.44
N GLN A 261 -3.32 -16.30 -13.08
CA GLN A 261 -2.29 -16.88 -12.22
C GLN A 261 -1.88 -18.26 -12.76
#